data_3103a7a73faa17788ba430501a2412d3
#
_entry.id   3103a7a73faa17788ba430501a2412d3
#
_cell.length_a   1.000
_cell.length_b   1.000
_cell.length_c   1.000
_cell.angle_alpha   90.00
_cell.angle_beta   90.00
_cell.angle_gamma   90.00
#
_symmetry.space_group_name_H-M   'P 1'
#
loop_
_entity.id
_entity.type
_entity.pdbx_description
1 polymer ?
#
loop_
_entity_poly.entity_id
_entity_poly.type
_entity_poly.pdbx_seq_one_letter_code
_entity_poly.pdbx_strand_id
1 'polypeptide(L)'
;MKNINIIPMPKSIKAGNVICTLSPTVAFSPEFADYAATFIYTSKKLFGVDITEGIGGIFLEKIEGLSKEEYRLTVSGNGVLIEATEMDGINNGIATLYQLITVNDGTLTAPACEISDKPDCSYRALMIDMPANYRTFDEVLHYIDICYLYKVKYAHMHFSDYQGYNLPSKKFPKLPTPDANYTVDQIKEMRKYASDRGVVIIPEVDVPGHETYLNAAYPELFGCDPIEGPAREDLVCIGKPGVMDNLKAIFEEVIELFPDSPYIHIGGDEAAIDAWNNCKDCKAYMKKNGIKDVHALYTHSIKLLTDMILSLGRTPIVWEGFPRDGAEQISRDVIVTAWESLYHLPNELLEEGFTITNASWMPLYVVRPEIYDKHVPGGRWHPKDILCDWNLFTWKNWWEKSYAYNNPIVVEPTDKVIGATICSWVLNYKGDVFAIEENLAAMCEKVWNVNTKYSIEDFETSLKKLVVLAEKLAP
;
A
#
# COMPACT_ATOMS: atom_id res chain seq x y z
N MET A 1 8.90 -22.22 28.95
CA MET A 1 7.92 -22.17 27.82
C MET A 1 8.61 -21.48 26.66
N LYS A 2 8.59 -22.03 25.45
CA LYS A 2 9.08 -21.29 24.30
C LYS A 2 8.09 -20.16 24.04
N ASN A 3 8.55 -18.92 24.00
CA ASN A 3 7.69 -17.80 23.57
C ASN A 3 7.21 -18.08 22.16
N ILE A 4 5.91 -17.91 21.94
CA ILE A 4 5.32 -17.91 20.59
C ILE A 4 5.49 -16.49 20.08
N ASN A 5 6.40 -16.32 19.13
CA ASN A 5 6.72 -15.03 18.53
C ASN A 5 6.18 -15.01 17.09
N ILE A 6 5.33 -14.05 16.78
CA ILE A 6 4.60 -13.89 15.50
C ILE A 6 4.66 -12.42 15.10
N ILE A 7 4.73 -12.13 13.83
CA ILE A 7 4.69 -10.75 13.29
C ILE A 7 3.45 -10.60 12.40
N PRO A 8 2.62 -9.59 12.63
CA PRO A 8 2.52 -8.76 13.85
C PRO A 8 2.18 -9.58 15.10
N MET A 9 2.66 -9.12 16.28
CA MET A 9 2.37 -9.78 17.56
C MET A 9 0.87 -9.72 17.87
N PRO A 10 0.21 -10.85 18.08
CA PRO A 10 -1.22 -10.84 18.44
C PRO A 10 -1.50 -10.13 19.77
N LYS A 11 -2.66 -9.49 19.87
CA LYS A 11 -3.10 -8.77 21.09
C LYS A 11 -3.15 -9.69 22.32
N SER A 12 -3.46 -10.96 22.14
CA SER A 12 -3.52 -11.95 23.22
C SER A 12 -3.02 -13.29 22.73
N ILE A 13 -2.05 -13.88 23.46
CA ILE A 13 -1.56 -15.24 23.25
C ILE A 13 -1.54 -15.97 24.60
N LYS A 14 -2.24 -17.10 24.66
CA LYS A 14 -2.09 -18.07 25.76
C LYS A 14 -1.39 -19.30 25.21
N ALA A 15 -0.09 -19.41 25.47
CA ALA A 15 0.72 -20.55 25.02
C ALA A 15 0.44 -21.80 25.87
N GLY A 16 0.21 -22.93 25.22
CA GLY A 16 0.20 -24.25 25.85
C GLY A 16 1.61 -24.85 25.98
N ASN A 17 1.66 -26.04 26.56
CA ASN A 17 2.94 -26.74 26.85
C ASN A 17 3.25 -27.90 25.90
N VAL A 18 2.40 -28.14 24.90
CA VAL A 18 2.52 -29.27 23.97
C VAL A 18 2.65 -28.81 22.52
N ILE A 19 3.32 -29.60 21.72
CA ILE A 19 3.30 -29.47 20.26
C ILE A 19 2.23 -30.42 19.73
N CYS A 20 1.30 -29.89 18.97
CA CYS A 20 0.22 -30.65 18.37
C CYS A 20 0.62 -31.10 16.95
N THR A 21 0.34 -32.35 16.63
CA THR A 21 0.39 -32.88 15.25
C THR A 21 -0.93 -32.51 14.57
N LEU A 22 -0.83 -31.94 13.36
CA LEU A 22 -1.98 -31.52 12.60
C LEU A 22 -2.28 -32.51 11.47
N SER A 23 -3.54 -32.92 11.35
CA SER A 23 -3.98 -33.65 10.16
C SER A 23 -3.92 -32.70 8.94
N PRO A 24 -3.44 -33.15 7.76
CA PRO A 24 -3.38 -32.33 6.57
C PRO A 24 -4.76 -32.22 5.88
N THR A 25 -5.76 -31.81 6.64
CA THR A 25 -7.12 -31.59 6.14
C THR A 25 -7.64 -30.23 6.56
N VAL A 26 -8.50 -29.61 5.75
CA VAL A 26 -9.19 -28.36 6.06
C VAL A 26 -10.70 -28.52 5.84
N ALA A 27 -11.48 -28.08 6.82
CA ALA A 27 -12.93 -27.89 6.74
C ALA A 27 -13.25 -26.40 6.92
N PHE A 28 -14.32 -25.93 6.35
CA PHE A 28 -14.63 -24.50 6.33
C PHE A 28 -16.14 -24.25 6.24
N SER A 29 -16.57 -23.10 6.76
CA SER A 29 -17.89 -22.54 6.48
C SER A 29 -17.99 -22.19 4.99
N PRO A 30 -19.14 -22.39 4.32
CA PRO A 30 -19.27 -22.20 2.87
C PRO A 30 -18.79 -20.86 2.34
N GLU A 31 -18.94 -19.80 3.12
CA GLU A 31 -18.51 -18.45 2.79
C GLU A 31 -16.97 -18.31 2.67
N PHE A 32 -16.22 -19.24 3.25
CA PHE A 32 -14.76 -19.25 3.26
C PHE A 32 -14.13 -20.22 2.26
N ALA A 33 -14.89 -20.75 1.30
CA ALA A 33 -14.43 -21.75 0.34
C ALA A 33 -13.22 -21.29 -0.49
N ASP A 34 -13.25 -20.05 -1.04
CA ASP A 34 -12.15 -19.51 -1.84
C ASP A 34 -10.87 -19.34 -1.01
N TYR A 35 -11.01 -18.98 0.27
CA TYR A 35 -9.88 -18.83 1.20
C TYR A 35 -9.30 -20.18 1.62
N ALA A 36 -10.14 -21.20 1.77
CA ALA A 36 -9.70 -22.56 1.99
C ALA A 36 -8.92 -23.09 0.78
N ALA A 37 -9.38 -22.83 -0.44
CA ALA A 37 -8.67 -23.19 -1.66
C ALA A 37 -7.30 -22.47 -1.74
N THR A 38 -7.25 -21.18 -1.42
CA THR A 38 -6.01 -20.39 -1.34
C THR A 38 -5.09 -20.93 -0.24
N PHE A 39 -5.63 -21.29 0.92
CA PHE A 39 -4.88 -21.93 2.00
C PHE A 39 -4.24 -23.25 1.55
N ILE A 40 -4.98 -24.12 0.88
CA ILE A 40 -4.49 -25.41 0.34
C ILE A 40 -3.33 -25.15 -0.63
N TYR A 41 -3.54 -24.27 -1.60
CA TYR A 41 -2.55 -23.94 -2.62
C TYR A 41 -1.26 -23.36 -2.00
N THR A 42 -1.41 -22.36 -1.13
CA THR A 42 -0.28 -21.67 -0.49
C THR A 42 0.48 -22.60 0.46
N SER A 43 -0.24 -23.45 1.22
CA SER A 43 0.36 -24.43 2.13
C SER A 43 1.24 -25.44 1.37
N LYS A 44 0.85 -25.86 0.17
CA LYS A 44 1.67 -26.73 -0.66
C LYS A 44 3.00 -26.07 -1.03
N LYS A 45 2.98 -24.80 -1.40
CA LYS A 45 4.20 -24.02 -1.69
C LYS A 45 5.07 -23.85 -0.45
N LEU A 46 4.48 -23.46 0.69
CA LEU A 46 5.19 -23.15 1.92
C LEU A 46 5.79 -24.39 2.60
N PHE A 47 5.05 -25.50 2.62
CA PHE A 47 5.35 -26.67 3.47
C PHE A 47 5.63 -27.94 2.69
N GLY A 48 5.34 -28.00 1.39
CA GLY A 48 5.49 -29.21 0.57
C GLY A 48 4.49 -30.33 0.90
N VAL A 49 3.48 -30.04 1.75
CA VAL A 49 2.48 -31.01 2.21
C VAL A 49 1.16 -30.77 1.45
N ASP A 50 0.54 -31.84 0.98
CA ASP A 50 -0.78 -31.79 0.36
C ASP A 50 -1.85 -31.76 1.44
N ILE A 51 -2.52 -30.62 1.58
CA ILE A 51 -3.71 -30.46 2.40
C ILE A 51 -4.93 -30.71 1.52
N THR A 52 -5.90 -31.45 2.01
CA THR A 52 -7.15 -31.75 1.30
C THR A 52 -8.38 -31.32 2.09
N GLU A 53 -9.49 -31.13 1.42
CA GLU A 53 -10.74 -30.88 2.12
C GLU A 53 -11.13 -32.10 2.98
N GLY A 54 -11.53 -31.84 4.21
CA GLY A 54 -11.92 -32.88 5.16
C GLY A 54 -11.89 -32.39 6.60
N ILE A 55 -12.43 -33.22 7.51
CA ILE A 55 -12.48 -32.93 8.94
C ILE A 55 -11.28 -33.52 9.68
N GLY A 56 -11.00 -32.97 10.86
CA GLY A 56 -9.98 -33.49 11.79
C GLY A 56 -8.64 -32.75 11.79
N GLY A 57 -8.44 -31.76 10.94
CA GLY A 57 -7.21 -30.95 10.86
C GLY A 57 -7.45 -29.50 11.20
N ILE A 58 -7.70 -28.69 10.20
CA ILE A 58 -7.86 -27.23 10.30
C ILE A 58 -9.32 -26.89 9.99
N PHE A 59 -9.90 -26.00 10.78
CA PHE A 59 -11.28 -25.52 10.63
C PHE A 59 -11.29 -24.01 10.46
N LEU A 60 -11.91 -23.53 9.39
CA LEU A 60 -12.19 -22.12 9.13
C LEU A 60 -13.68 -21.89 9.40
N GLU A 61 -14.01 -21.29 10.54
CA GLU A 61 -15.39 -21.17 11.02
C GLU A 61 -15.87 -19.72 11.01
N LYS A 62 -17.03 -19.50 10.40
CA LYS A 62 -17.72 -18.22 10.47
C LYS A 62 -18.49 -18.12 11.77
N ILE A 63 -18.22 -17.05 12.53
CA ILE A 63 -18.95 -16.70 13.74
C ILE A 63 -19.44 -15.26 13.66
N GLU A 64 -20.34 -14.87 14.54
CA GLU A 64 -20.81 -13.50 14.64
C GLU A 64 -20.11 -12.76 15.79
N GLY A 65 -20.04 -11.41 15.69
CA GLY A 65 -19.66 -10.54 16.80
C GLY A 65 -18.19 -10.15 16.89
N LEU A 66 -17.33 -10.58 15.95
CA LEU A 66 -15.98 -10.04 15.79
C LEU A 66 -15.97 -8.87 14.81
N SER A 67 -15.02 -7.95 14.96
CA SER A 67 -14.84 -6.87 14.00
C SER A 67 -14.25 -7.39 12.67
N LYS A 68 -14.27 -6.56 11.62
CA LYS A 68 -13.98 -6.98 10.24
C LYS A 68 -12.65 -7.75 10.08
N GLU A 69 -11.58 -7.28 10.72
CA GLU A 69 -10.23 -7.88 10.62
C GLU A 69 -9.88 -8.77 11.83
N GLU A 70 -10.81 -8.91 12.78
CA GLU A 70 -10.61 -9.68 14.02
C GLU A 70 -10.76 -11.18 13.81
N TYR A 71 -9.92 -11.94 14.47
CA TYR A 71 -9.97 -13.41 14.47
C TYR A 71 -9.63 -14.00 15.83
N ARG A 72 -10.05 -15.24 16.02
CA ARG A 72 -9.57 -16.13 17.07
C ARG A 72 -8.91 -17.34 16.42
N LEU A 73 -7.83 -17.82 17.03
CA LEU A 73 -7.13 -19.02 16.57
C LEU A 73 -6.80 -19.90 17.77
N THR A 74 -7.24 -21.16 17.70
CA THR A 74 -6.94 -22.15 18.72
C THR A 74 -6.19 -23.34 18.11
N VAL A 75 -5.04 -23.69 18.66
CA VAL A 75 -4.30 -24.93 18.35
C VAL A 75 -4.38 -25.85 19.55
N SER A 76 -4.92 -27.04 19.34
CA SER A 76 -5.09 -28.06 20.40
C SER A 76 -4.88 -29.48 19.86
N GLY A 77 -5.01 -30.48 20.72
CA GLY A 77 -5.00 -31.90 20.31
C GLY A 77 -6.14 -32.28 19.34
N ASN A 78 -7.15 -31.45 19.19
CA ASN A 78 -8.27 -31.63 18.25
C ASN A 78 -8.02 -30.97 16.86
N GLY A 79 -6.85 -30.36 16.65
CA GLY A 79 -6.52 -29.63 15.44
C GLY A 79 -6.44 -28.12 15.65
N VAL A 80 -6.64 -27.36 14.57
CA VAL A 80 -6.66 -25.89 14.54
C VAL A 80 -8.06 -25.40 14.25
N LEU A 81 -8.52 -24.42 15.02
CA LEU A 81 -9.75 -23.68 14.74
C LEU A 81 -9.40 -22.21 14.53
N ILE A 82 -9.82 -21.65 13.37
CA ILE A 82 -9.77 -20.21 13.08
C ILE A 82 -11.21 -19.72 12.93
N GLU A 83 -11.57 -18.76 13.76
CA GLU A 83 -12.91 -18.16 13.83
C GLU A 83 -12.84 -16.69 13.44
N ALA A 84 -13.73 -16.24 12.56
CA ALA A 84 -13.91 -14.83 12.20
C ALA A 84 -15.33 -14.54 11.74
N THR A 85 -15.72 -13.27 11.76
CA THR A 85 -17.01 -12.82 11.19
C THR A 85 -16.86 -12.55 9.70
N GLU A 86 -15.74 -11.94 9.30
CA GLU A 86 -15.48 -11.50 7.94
C GLU A 86 -14.25 -12.19 7.33
N MET A 87 -14.15 -12.12 6.02
CA MET A 87 -13.08 -12.72 5.22
C MET A 87 -11.69 -12.21 5.62
N ASP A 88 -11.59 -10.91 5.95
CA ASP A 88 -10.33 -10.29 6.37
C ASP A 88 -9.79 -10.93 7.67
N GLY A 89 -10.67 -11.24 8.61
CA GLY A 89 -10.30 -11.95 9.85
C GLY A 89 -9.78 -13.34 9.58
N ILE A 90 -10.43 -14.14 8.70
CA ILE A 90 -9.94 -15.47 8.31
C ILE A 90 -8.55 -15.40 7.69
N ASN A 91 -8.30 -14.47 6.77
CA ASN A 91 -7.00 -14.30 6.14
C ASN A 91 -5.90 -13.93 7.16
N ASN A 92 -6.20 -13.03 8.10
CA ASN A 92 -5.30 -12.69 9.18
C ASN A 92 -4.97 -13.88 10.09
N GLY A 93 -5.99 -14.72 10.37
CA GLY A 93 -5.83 -15.96 11.14
C GLY A 93 -4.97 -16.99 10.39
N ILE A 94 -5.16 -17.16 9.09
CA ILE A 94 -4.37 -18.05 8.24
C ILE A 94 -2.91 -17.57 8.17
N ALA A 95 -2.66 -16.27 7.98
CA ALA A 95 -1.31 -15.70 7.98
C ALA A 95 -0.60 -15.93 9.31
N THR A 96 -1.34 -15.88 10.43
CA THR A 96 -0.81 -16.27 11.75
C THR A 96 -0.51 -17.76 11.82
N LEU A 97 -1.41 -18.61 11.32
CA LEU A 97 -1.21 -20.06 11.33
C LEU A 97 0.05 -20.48 10.54
N TYR A 98 0.33 -19.87 9.38
CA TYR A 98 1.56 -20.15 8.63
C TYR A 98 2.82 -19.92 9.45
N GLN A 99 2.84 -18.90 10.30
CA GLN A 99 3.96 -18.64 11.20
C GLN A 99 4.05 -19.61 12.37
N LEU A 100 2.96 -20.29 12.75
CA LEU A 100 2.96 -21.33 13.81
C LEU A 100 3.40 -22.70 13.29
N ILE A 101 3.07 -23.03 12.04
CA ILE A 101 3.33 -24.36 11.46
C ILE A 101 4.84 -24.61 11.33
N THR A 102 5.23 -25.83 11.68
CA THR A 102 6.55 -26.42 11.41
C THR A 102 6.34 -27.78 10.76
N VAL A 103 7.19 -28.14 9.81
CA VAL A 103 7.18 -29.44 9.13
C VAL A 103 8.37 -30.25 9.57
N ASN A 104 8.11 -31.46 10.05
CA ASN A 104 9.14 -32.47 10.41
C ASN A 104 8.79 -33.78 9.71
N ASP A 105 9.65 -34.24 8.82
CA ASP A 105 9.47 -35.49 8.05
C ASP A 105 8.08 -35.59 7.41
N GLY A 106 7.64 -34.49 6.76
CA GLY A 106 6.33 -34.40 6.09
C GLY A 106 5.13 -34.27 7.02
N THR A 107 5.33 -34.20 8.33
CA THR A 107 4.29 -34.05 9.34
C THR A 107 4.15 -32.58 9.76
N LEU A 108 2.94 -32.04 9.66
CA LEU A 108 2.62 -30.69 10.12
C LEU A 108 2.48 -30.68 11.65
N THR A 109 3.13 -29.72 12.28
CA THR A 109 3.02 -29.51 13.74
C THR A 109 2.88 -28.03 14.06
N ALA A 110 2.22 -27.71 15.17
CA ALA A 110 2.15 -26.35 15.70
C ALA A 110 2.09 -26.38 17.24
N PRO A 111 2.58 -25.34 17.94
CA PRO A 111 2.46 -25.25 19.40
C PRO A 111 0.99 -25.03 19.79
N ALA A 112 0.55 -25.72 20.83
CA ALA A 112 -0.77 -25.48 21.41
C ALA A 112 -0.87 -24.02 21.88
N CYS A 113 -1.94 -23.31 21.51
CA CYS A 113 -2.17 -21.93 21.92
C CYS A 113 -3.62 -21.49 21.69
N GLU A 114 -3.99 -20.42 22.38
CA GLU A 114 -5.18 -19.62 22.09
C GLU A 114 -4.74 -18.19 21.75
N ILE A 115 -5.19 -17.69 20.63
CA ILE A 115 -4.91 -16.34 20.12
C ILE A 115 -6.21 -15.59 19.90
N SER A 116 -6.26 -14.31 20.30
CA SER A 116 -7.30 -13.37 19.92
C SER A 116 -6.63 -12.09 19.46
N ASP A 117 -6.96 -11.62 18.24
CA ASP A 117 -6.17 -10.59 17.59
C ASP A 117 -6.98 -9.73 16.61
N LYS A 118 -6.58 -8.47 16.47
CA LYS A 118 -7.04 -7.50 15.50
C LYS A 118 -6.07 -6.34 15.37
N PRO A 119 -6.02 -5.62 14.24
CA PRO A 119 -5.19 -4.42 14.12
C PRO A 119 -5.75 -3.23 14.90
N ASP A 120 -4.86 -2.29 15.32
CA ASP A 120 -5.27 -0.99 15.82
C ASP A 120 -5.66 -0.05 14.66
N CYS A 121 -4.98 -0.15 13.51
CA CYS A 121 -5.24 0.67 12.33
C CYS A 121 -5.62 -0.18 11.12
N SER A 122 -6.61 0.28 10.37
CA SER A 122 -7.12 -0.44 9.19
C SER A 122 -6.29 -0.22 7.92
N TYR A 123 -5.48 0.84 7.85
CA TYR A 123 -4.68 1.16 6.67
C TYR A 123 -3.22 0.75 6.87
N ARG A 124 -2.81 -0.30 6.21
CA ARG A 124 -1.45 -0.83 6.17
C ARG A 124 -1.13 -1.10 4.72
N ALA A 125 -0.21 -0.34 4.14
CA ALA A 125 0.05 -0.38 2.71
C ALA A 125 1.52 -0.61 2.37
N LEU A 126 1.73 -1.25 1.23
CA LEU A 126 2.99 -1.32 0.52
C LEU A 126 2.79 -0.63 -0.84
N MET A 127 3.51 0.46 -1.10
CA MET A 127 3.55 1.11 -2.40
C MET A 127 4.75 0.63 -3.20
N ILE A 128 4.52 0.35 -4.48
CA ILE A 128 5.51 -0.15 -5.42
C ILE A 128 5.48 0.71 -6.68
N ASP A 129 6.64 1.25 -7.04
CA ASP A 129 6.87 1.95 -8.29
C ASP A 129 6.95 0.94 -9.44
N MET A 130 5.92 0.93 -10.30
CA MET A 130 5.79 -0.02 -11.40
C MET A 130 6.49 0.44 -12.68
N PRO A 131 6.45 1.75 -13.06
CA PRO A 131 7.03 2.22 -14.32
C PRO A 131 8.55 2.26 -14.34
N ALA A 132 9.22 2.61 -13.24
CA ALA A 132 10.67 2.79 -13.21
C ALA A 132 11.44 1.51 -13.53
N ASN A 133 10.89 0.37 -13.13
CA ASN A 133 11.38 -0.97 -13.50
C ASN A 133 10.18 -1.89 -13.61
N TYR A 134 9.69 -2.12 -14.82
CA TYR A 134 8.52 -2.97 -15.05
C TYR A 134 8.61 -4.31 -14.31
N ARG A 135 7.54 -4.64 -13.59
CA ARG A 135 7.40 -5.90 -12.87
C ARG A 135 6.67 -6.91 -13.75
N THR A 136 7.25 -8.09 -13.89
CA THR A 136 6.53 -9.19 -14.53
C THR A 136 5.27 -9.53 -13.73
N PHE A 137 4.33 -10.20 -14.39
CA PHE A 137 3.09 -10.58 -13.73
C PHE A 137 3.34 -11.45 -12.48
N ASP A 138 4.25 -12.43 -12.56
CA ASP A 138 4.58 -13.31 -11.42
C ASP A 138 5.25 -12.55 -10.27
N GLU A 139 6.10 -11.56 -10.58
CA GLU A 139 6.69 -10.69 -9.55
C GLU A 139 5.61 -9.87 -8.82
N VAL A 140 4.58 -9.39 -9.52
CA VAL A 140 3.45 -8.70 -8.88
C VAL A 140 2.67 -9.64 -7.97
N LEU A 141 2.43 -10.88 -8.39
CA LEU A 141 1.77 -11.87 -7.53
C LEU A 141 2.57 -12.14 -6.26
N HIS A 142 3.91 -12.14 -6.34
CA HIS A 142 4.76 -12.29 -5.15
C HIS A 142 4.65 -11.10 -4.19
N TYR A 143 4.57 -9.86 -4.66
CA TYR A 143 4.29 -8.72 -3.78
C TYR A 143 2.95 -8.87 -3.04
N ILE A 144 1.94 -9.41 -3.72
CA ILE A 144 0.65 -9.71 -3.08
C ILE A 144 0.80 -10.82 -2.04
N ASP A 145 1.61 -11.86 -2.29
CA ASP A 145 1.93 -12.90 -1.31
C ASP A 145 2.66 -12.34 -0.08
N ILE A 146 3.60 -11.42 -0.25
CA ILE A 146 4.26 -10.71 0.86
C ILE A 146 3.22 -9.90 1.65
N CYS A 147 2.37 -9.14 0.98
CA CYS A 147 1.28 -8.41 1.63
C CYS A 147 0.40 -9.33 2.49
N TYR A 148 0.02 -10.48 1.95
CA TYR A 148 -0.79 -11.48 2.66
C TYR A 148 -0.10 -12.02 3.91
N LEU A 149 1.13 -12.50 3.79
CA LEU A 149 1.88 -13.07 4.91
C LEU A 149 2.11 -12.07 6.03
N TYR A 150 2.30 -10.79 5.69
CA TYR A 150 2.64 -9.71 6.62
C TYR A 150 1.39 -8.95 7.11
N LYS A 151 0.20 -9.39 6.72
CA LYS A 151 -1.09 -8.75 7.04
C LYS A 151 -1.17 -7.29 6.56
N VAL A 152 -0.53 -6.98 5.44
CA VAL A 152 -0.70 -5.72 4.71
C VAL A 152 -2.06 -5.74 4.03
N LYS A 153 -2.86 -4.69 4.21
CA LYS A 153 -4.22 -4.63 3.66
C LYS A 153 -4.25 -4.12 2.23
N TYR A 154 -3.34 -3.21 1.87
CA TYR A 154 -3.36 -2.52 0.59
C TYR A 154 -2.04 -2.66 -0.16
N ALA A 155 -2.10 -3.19 -1.38
CA ALA A 155 -1.02 -3.11 -2.36
C ALA A 155 -1.25 -1.84 -3.19
N HIS A 156 -0.55 -0.75 -2.86
CA HIS A 156 -0.61 0.49 -3.59
C HIS A 156 0.33 0.40 -4.79
N MET A 157 -0.23 0.40 -5.99
CA MET A 157 0.52 0.24 -7.23
C MET A 157 0.55 1.56 -7.99
N HIS A 158 1.71 2.18 -8.02
CA HIS A 158 1.99 3.39 -8.78
C HIS A 158 2.19 3.01 -10.25
N PHE A 159 1.17 3.20 -11.11
CA PHE A 159 1.14 2.69 -12.48
C PHE A 159 1.59 3.69 -13.54
N SER A 160 1.77 4.95 -13.17
CA SER A 160 2.24 5.99 -14.10
C SER A 160 3.30 6.87 -13.46
N ASP A 161 4.34 7.19 -14.22
CA ASP A 161 5.40 8.13 -13.85
C ASP A 161 6.18 8.56 -15.12
N TYR A 162 7.28 9.31 -14.98
CA TYR A 162 8.17 9.73 -16.09
C TYR A 162 8.55 8.59 -17.03
N GLN A 163 8.69 7.35 -16.52
CA GLN A 163 9.20 6.21 -17.26
C GLN A 163 8.13 5.45 -18.01
N GLY A 164 6.85 5.56 -17.63
CA GLY A 164 5.83 4.77 -18.28
C GLY A 164 4.42 4.84 -17.69
N TYR A 165 3.54 4.15 -18.39
CA TYR A 165 2.16 3.88 -18.00
C TYR A 165 1.88 2.38 -18.19
N ASN A 166 1.63 1.66 -17.11
CA ASN A 166 1.57 0.19 -17.13
C ASN A 166 0.16 -0.40 -17.26
N LEU A 167 -0.88 0.43 -17.33
CA LEU A 167 -2.26 -0.04 -17.48
C LEU A 167 -2.71 -0.08 -18.94
N PRO A 168 -3.57 -1.03 -19.34
CA PRO A 168 -4.19 -1.01 -20.65
C PRO A 168 -5.19 0.15 -20.76
N SER A 169 -5.29 0.77 -21.93
CA SER A 169 -6.31 1.78 -22.22
C SER A 169 -6.96 1.54 -23.59
N LYS A 170 -8.27 1.58 -23.64
CA LYS A 170 -9.07 1.49 -24.87
C LYS A 170 -9.31 2.87 -25.46
N LYS A 171 -9.56 3.87 -24.61
CA LYS A 171 -9.82 5.25 -25.03
C LYS A 171 -8.54 5.95 -25.49
N PHE A 172 -7.40 5.57 -24.90
CA PHE A 172 -6.09 6.15 -25.19
C PHE A 172 -5.05 5.07 -25.55
N PRO A 173 -5.18 4.41 -26.72
CA PRO A 173 -4.38 3.24 -27.09
C PRO A 173 -2.88 3.50 -27.27
N LYS A 174 -2.42 4.76 -27.32
CA LYS A 174 -1.00 5.11 -27.36
C LYS A 174 -0.39 5.30 -25.96
N LEU A 175 -1.22 5.28 -24.90
CA LEU A 175 -0.78 5.56 -23.54
C LEU A 175 0.01 4.41 -22.92
N PRO A 176 -0.44 3.11 -23.04
CA PRO A 176 0.29 2.00 -22.45
C PRO A 176 1.72 1.90 -22.99
N THR A 177 2.69 1.76 -22.08
CA THR A 177 4.11 1.58 -22.45
C THR A 177 4.28 0.29 -23.23
N PRO A 178 4.87 0.32 -24.44
CA PRO A 178 5.12 -0.89 -25.21
C PRO A 178 5.97 -1.89 -24.42
N ASP A 179 5.57 -3.17 -24.43
CA ASP A 179 6.25 -4.30 -23.76
C ASP A 179 6.39 -4.18 -22.23
N ALA A 180 5.81 -3.13 -21.63
CA ALA A 180 5.86 -2.85 -20.18
C ALA A 180 4.48 -2.43 -19.65
N ASN A 181 3.43 -3.13 -20.04
CA ASN A 181 2.07 -2.93 -19.54
C ASN A 181 1.34 -4.26 -19.34
N TYR A 182 0.31 -4.25 -18.51
CA TYR A 182 -0.50 -5.43 -18.24
C TYR A 182 -1.71 -5.50 -19.16
N THR A 183 -2.11 -6.71 -19.50
CA THR A 183 -3.38 -6.94 -20.21
C THR A 183 -4.56 -6.85 -19.24
N VAL A 184 -5.76 -6.63 -19.79
CA VAL A 184 -7.01 -6.63 -18.98
C VAL A 184 -7.18 -7.95 -18.22
N ASP A 185 -6.80 -9.09 -18.84
CA ASP A 185 -6.95 -10.39 -18.18
C ASP A 185 -5.92 -10.59 -17.06
N GLN A 186 -4.68 -10.11 -17.22
CA GLN A 186 -3.70 -10.09 -16.13
C GLN A 186 -4.17 -9.22 -14.97
N ILE A 187 -4.77 -8.05 -15.23
CA ILE A 187 -5.34 -7.21 -14.15
C ILE A 187 -6.47 -7.93 -13.42
N LYS A 188 -7.36 -8.62 -14.14
CA LYS A 188 -8.44 -9.41 -13.51
C LYS A 188 -7.89 -10.53 -12.63
N GLU A 189 -6.89 -11.26 -13.12
CA GLU A 189 -6.23 -12.35 -12.38
C GLU A 189 -5.50 -11.80 -11.16
N MET A 190 -4.75 -10.71 -11.30
CA MET A 190 -4.06 -10.00 -10.20
C MET A 190 -5.03 -9.60 -9.10
N ARG A 191 -6.18 -9.02 -9.45
CA ARG A 191 -7.24 -8.63 -8.49
C ARG A 191 -7.82 -9.83 -7.78
N LYS A 192 -8.15 -10.90 -8.52
CA LYS A 192 -8.65 -12.13 -7.90
C LYS A 192 -7.64 -12.73 -6.94
N TYR A 193 -6.37 -12.81 -7.36
CA TYR A 193 -5.27 -13.29 -6.54
C TYR A 193 -5.12 -12.50 -5.24
N ALA A 194 -5.22 -11.17 -5.32
CA ALA A 194 -5.19 -10.28 -4.17
C ALA A 194 -6.41 -10.48 -3.26
N SER A 195 -7.62 -10.49 -3.84
CA SER A 195 -8.87 -10.68 -3.11
C SER A 195 -8.89 -12.00 -2.33
N ASP A 196 -8.45 -13.10 -2.94
CA ASP A 196 -8.36 -14.42 -2.30
C ASP A 196 -7.38 -14.43 -1.10
N ARG A 197 -6.56 -13.39 -0.95
CA ARG A 197 -5.59 -13.18 0.14
C ARG A 197 -5.96 -12.03 1.08
N GLY A 198 -7.14 -11.44 0.90
CA GLY A 198 -7.60 -10.28 1.70
C GLY A 198 -6.85 -8.99 1.40
N VAL A 199 -6.08 -8.94 0.32
CA VAL A 199 -5.34 -7.76 -0.13
C VAL A 199 -6.17 -6.99 -1.15
N VAL A 200 -6.20 -5.66 -1.02
CA VAL A 200 -6.87 -4.76 -1.96
C VAL A 200 -5.82 -3.96 -2.73
N ILE A 201 -5.92 -3.94 -4.05
CA ILE A 201 -5.04 -3.12 -4.89
C ILE A 201 -5.57 -1.70 -4.92
N ILE A 202 -4.73 -0.72 -4.59
CA ILE A 202 -5.00 0.71 -4.82
C ILE A 202 -4.24 1.12 -6.08
N PRO A 203 -4.93 1.40 -7.18
CA PRO A 203 -4.25 1.91 -8.38
C PRO A 203 -3.96 3.39 -8.25
N GLU A 204 -2.78 3.81 -8.70
CA GLU A 204 -2.37 5.20 -8.82
C GLU A 204 -2.09 5.57 -10.27
N VAL A 205 -2.62 6.71 -10.68
CA VAL A 205 -2.23 7.45 -11.88
C VAL A 205 -1.94 8.87 -11.43
N ASP A 206 -0.69 9.28 -11.53
CA ASP A 206 -0.20 10.52 -10.96
C ASP A 206 -0.46 11.71 -11.89
N VAL A 207 -1.21 12.69 -11.43
CA VAL A 207 -1.52 13.94 -12.11
C VAL A 207 -1.64 15.08 -11.10
N PRO A 208 -1.19 16.32 -11.42
CA PRO A 208 -0.79 16.82 -12.74
C PRO A 208 0.70 16.74 -13.05
N GLY A 209 1.55 16.35 -12.09
CA GLY A 209 2.98 16.09 -12.27
C GLY A 209 3.22 14.68 -12.83
N HIS A 210 4.51 14.30 -13.00
CA HIS A 210 4.95 12.94 -13.35
C HIS A 210 4.43 12.38 -14.70
N GLU A 211 3.82 13.22 -15.56
CA GLU A 211 3.02 12.80 -16.72
C GLU A 211 3.71 12.97 -18.08
N THR A 212 4.97 12.56 -18.16
CA THR A 212 5.70 12.55 -19.44
C THR A 212 5.00 11.70 -20.49
N TYR A 213 4.40 10.57 -20.10
CA TYR A 213 3.72 9.65 -21.02
C TYR A 213 2.41 10.21 -21.58
N LEU A 214 1.58 10.83 -20.75
CA LEU A 214 0.37 11.51 -21.23
C LEU A 214 0.71 12.57 -22.29
N ASN A 215 1.70 13.39 -21.96
CA ASN A 215 2.12 14.47 -22.84
C ASN A 215 2.80 13.99 -24.13
N ALA A 216 3.59 12.92 -24.06
CA ALA A 216 4.21 12.33 -25.24
C ALA A 216 3.19 11.64 -26.17
N ALA A 217 2.22 10.92 -25.58
CA ALA A 217 1.23 10.16 -26.34
C ALA A 217 0.16 11.07 -26.98
N TYR A 218 -0.27 12.11 -26.26
CA TYR A 218 -1.38 12.99 -26.64
C TYR A 218 -1.12 14.46 -26.23
N PRO A 219 -0.07 15.12 -26.80
CA PRO A 219 0.27 16.48 -26.44
C PRO A 219 -0.86 17.48 -26.72
N GLU A 220 -1.69 17.20 -27.71
CA GLU A 220 -2.86 18.00 -28.06
C GLU A 220 -3.97 17.97 -27.01
N LEU A 221 -4.01 16.92 -26.17
CA LEU A 221 -5.01 16.74 -25.12
C LEU A 221 -4.53 17.17 -23.74
N PHE A 222 -3.23 16.98 -23.43
CA PHE A 222 -2.69 17.14 -22.09
C PHE A 222 -1.54 18.14 -22.00
N GLY A 223 -0.75 18.32 -23.05
CA GLY A 223 0.45 19.11 -23.03
C GLY A 223 0.23 20.62 -22.91
N CYS A 224 1.13 21.32 -22.24
CA CYS A 224 1.17 22.77 -22.18
C CYS A 224 1.52 23.39 -23.53
N ASP A 225 0.84 24.48 -23.90
CA ASP A 225 1.18 25.29 -25.08
C ASP A 225 2.03 26.50 -24.63
N PRO A 226 3.38 26.45 -24.77
CA PRO A 226 4.25 27.48 -24.23
C PRO A 226 4.13 28.78 -25.01
N ILE A 227 4.28 29.91 -24.30
CA ILE A 227 4.38 31.25 -24.88
C ILE A 227 5.76 31.43 -25.51
N GLU A 228 6.80 30.96 -24.79
CA GLU A 228 8.19 31.03 -25.21
C GLU A 228 8.93 29.73 -24.85
N GLY A 229 9.85 29.30 -25.71
CA GLY A 229 10.66 28.11 -25.49
C GLY A 229 9.92 26.77 -25.63
N PRO A 230 10.55 25.68 -25.20
CA PRO A 230 9.94 24.34 -25.24
C PRO A 230 8.82 24.17 -24.21
N ALA A 231 7.88 23.28 -24.50
CA ALA A 231 6.88 22.83 -23.53
C ALA A 231 7.56 22.05 -22.38
N ARG A 232 6.97 22.11 -21.20
CA ARG A 232 7.30 21.20 -20.10
C ARG A 232 6.64 19.84 -20.39
N GLU A 233 7.45 18.79 -20.37
CA GLU A 233 7.01 17.46 -20.82
C GLU A 233 6.30 16.64 -19.73
N ASP A 234 6.59 16.90 -18.46
CA ASP A 234 6.14 16.13 -17.30
C ASP A 234 4.97 16.76 -16.52
N LEU A 235 4.29 17.74 -17.12
CA LEU A 235 3.23 18.52 -16.47
C LEU A 235 1.99 18.62 -17.35
N VAL A 236 0.84 18.21 -16.83
CA VAL A 236 -0.47 18.37 -17.50
C VAL A 236 -0.89 19.82 -17.54
N CYS A 237 -1.41 20.26 -18.68
CA CYS A 237 -1.99 21.60 -18.85
C CYS A 237 -3.42 21.65 -18.31
N ILE A 238 -3.58 22.10 -17.07
CA ILE A 238 -4.91 22.20 -16.43
C ILE A 238 -5.85 23.19 -17.13
N GLY A 239 -5.31 24.16 -17.83
CA GLY A 239 -6.09 25.16 -18.58
C GLY A 239 -6.57 24.70 -19.94
N LYS A 240 -6.09 23.58 -20.48
CA LYS A 240 -6.41 23.11 -21.83
C LYS A 240 -7.89 22.73 -21.92
N PRO A 241 -8.63 23.19 -22.96
CA PRO A 241 -10.02 22.81 -23.15
C PRO A 241 -10.20 21.28 -23.22
N GLY A 242 -11.11 20.73 -22.42
CA GLY A 242 -11.43 19.31 -22.39
C GLY A 242 -10.44 18.42 -21.61
N VAL A 243 -9.37 18.97 -21.01
CA VAL A 243 -8.39 18.17 -20.25
C VAL A 243 -9.04 17.40 -19.12
N MET A 244 -9.95 18.03 -18.36
CA MET A 244 -10.65 17.34 -17.26
C MET A 244 -11.56 16.21 -17.74
N ASP A 245 -12.20 16.34 -18.90
CA ASP A 245 -13.00 15.26 -19.50
C ASP A 245 -12.10 14.09 -19.96
N ASN A 246 -10.92 14.39 -20.49
CA ASN A 246 -9.94 13.37 -20.87
C ASN A 246 -9.36 12.65 -19.65
N LEU A 247 -8.99 13.37 -18.58
CA LEU A 247 -8.52 12.76 -17.32
C LEU A 247 -9.63 11.92 -16.69
N LYS A 248 -10.87 12.41 -16.71
CA LYS A 248 -12.02 11.62 -16.25
C LYS A 248 -12.15 10.32 -17.02
N ALA A 249 -11.96 10.34 -18.33
CA ALA A 249 -12.04 9.16 -19.15
C ALA A 249 -10.92 8.12 -18.82
N ILE A 250 -9.72 8.59 -18.43
CA ILE A 250 -8.65 7.72 -17.93
C ILE A 250 -9.06 7.09 -16.58
N PHE A 251 -9.51 7.90 -15.62
CA PHE A 251 -9.92 7.39 -14.31
C PHE A 251 -11.14 6.48 -14.35
N GLU A 252 -12.08 6.69 -15.28
CA GLU A 252 -13.18 5.76 -15.54
C GLU A 252 -12.64 4.38 -15.97
N GLU A 253 -11.64 4.32 -16.87
CA GLU A 253 -11.01 3.06 -17.27
C GLU A 253 -10.24 2.41 -16.10
N VAL A 254 -9.53 3.19 -15.27
CA VAL A 254 -8.87 2.68 -14.06
C VAL A 254 -9.88 2.09 -13.09
N ILE A 255 -11.01 2.73 -12.86
CA ILE A 255 -12.08 2.22 -12.00
C ILE A 255 -12.70 0.94 -12.57
N GLU A 256 -12.88 0.85 -13.90
CA GLU A 256 -13.34 -0.39 -14.56
C GLU A 256 -12.33 -1.54 -14.37
N LEU A 257 -11.04 -1.24 -14.41
CA LEU A 257 -9.97 -2.22 -14.18
C LEU A 257 -9.90 -2.67 -12.71
N PHE A 258 -10.20 -1.78 -11.75
CA PHE A 258 -10.11 -2.04 -10.30
C PHE A 258 -11.43 -1.74 -9.56
N PRO A 259 -12.56 -2.41 -9.91
CA PRO A 259 -13.87 -2.12 -9.32
C PRO A 259 -13.94 -2.46 -7.83
N ASP A 260 -13.06 -3.31 -7.33
CA ASP A 260 -13.04 -3.74 -5.93
C ASP A 260 -12.27 -2.76 -5.01
N SER A 261 -11.50 -1.84 -5.60
CA SER A 261 -10.77 -0.82 -4.83
C SER A 261 -11.74 0.28 -4.36
N PRO A 262 -11.84 0.54 -3.07
CA PRO A 262 -12.58 1.69 -2.58
C PRO A 262 -11.86 3.02 -2.84
N TYR A 263 -10.56 2.95 -3.17
CA TYR A 263 -9.66 4.07 -3.32
C TYR A 263 -9.12 4.19 -4.75
N ILE A 264 -8.89 5.42 -5.17
CA ILE A 264 -8.07 5.77 -6.34
C ILE A 264 -7.03 6.78 -5.86
N HIS A 265 -5.75 6.46 -6.05
CA HIS A 265 -4.69 7.43 -5.80
C HIS A 265 -4.44 8.25 -7.06
N ILE A 266 -4.47 9.57 -6.93
CA ILE A 266 -4.31 10.50 -8.06
C ILE A 266 -2.90 11.07 -8.19
N GLY A 267 -1.95 10.62 -7.35
CA GLY A 267 -0.66 11.26 -7.23
C GLY A 267 -0.76 12.65 -6.62
N GLY A 268 -0.45 13.66 -7.40
CA GLY A 268 -0.70 15.06 -7.07
C GLY A 268 0.47 15.81 -6.47
N ASP A 269 1.66 15.22 -6.43
CA ASP A 269 2.87 15.80 -5.88
C ASP A 269 3.82 16.33 -6.97
N GLU A 270 4.87 16.99 -6.54
CA GLU A 270 6.06 17.44 -7.30
C GLU A 270 5.79 18.12 -8.66
N ALA A 271 4.55 18.58 -8.91
CA ALA A 271 4.19 19.24 -10.16
C ALA A 271 5.05 20.50 -10.41
N ALA A 272 5.68 20.58 -11.56
CA ALA A 272 6.51 21.71 -11.95
C ALA A 272 5.66 22.95 -12.33
N ILE A 273 4.83 23.41 -11.39
CA ILE A 273 3.74 24.38 -11.58
C ILE A 273 4.18 25.73 -12.15
N ASP A 274 5.44 26.12 -11.96
CA ASP A 274 5.99 27.36 -12.53
C ASP A 274 5.87 27.41 -14.07
N ALA A 275 5.87 26.23 -14.72
CA ALA A 275 5.70 26.14 -16.17
C ALA A 275 4.31 26.62 -16.65
N TRP A 276 3.29 26.57 -15.81
CA TRP A 276 1.97 27.12 -16.13
C TRP A 276 1.98 28.63 -16.33
N ASN A 277 2.95 29.35 -15.72
CA ASN A 277 3.15 30.77 -16.00
C ASN A 277 3.58 31.04 -17.46
N ASN A 278 4.12 30.04 -18.15
CA ASN A 278 4.50 30.12 -19.55
C ASN A 278 3.49 29.40 -20.49
N CYS A 279 2.38 28.89 -19.98
CA CYS A 279 1.36 28.20 -20.77
C CYS A 279 0.20 29.15 -21.13
N LYS A 280 -0.13 29.25 -22.41
CA LYS A 280 -1.23 30.13 -22.90
C LYS A 280 -2.58 29.71 -22.31
N ASP A 281 -2.88 28.42 -22.32
CA ASP A 281 -4.17 27.91 -21.87
C ASP A 281 -4.32 28.06 -20.36
N CYS A 282 -3.27 27.76 -19.56
CA CYS A 282 -3.30 27.95 -18.12
C CYS A 282 -3.47 29.42 -17.72
N LYS A 283 -2.79 30.35 -18.41
CA LYS A 283 -2.99 31.80 -18.18
C LYS A 283 -4.39 32.25 -18.52
N ALA A 284 -4.95 31.79 -19.63
CA ALA A 284 -6.32 32.11 -20.03
C ALA A 284 -7.33 31.53 -19.01
N TYR A 285 -7.10 30.31 -18.55
CA TYR A 285 -7.92 29.63 -17.56
C TYR A 285 -7.91 30.36 -16.21
N MET A 286 -6.73 30.69 -15.70
CA MET A 286 -6.58 31.48 -14.45
C MET A 286 -7.33 32.80 -14.55
N LYS A 287 -7.14 33.55 -15.64
CA LYS A 287 -7.84 34.83 -15.87
C LYS A 287 -9.35 34.66 -15.90
N LYS A 288 -9.84 33.63 -16.61
CA LYS A 288 -11.29 33.36 -16.74
C LYS A 288 -11.93 33.01 -15.41
N ASN A 289 -11.23 32.26 -14.55
CA ASN A 289 -11.77 31.74 -13.29
C ASN A 289 -11.37 32.58 -12.06
N GLY A 290 -10.67 33.69 -12.25
CA GLY A 290 -10.23 34.56 -11.13
C GLY A 290 -9.17 33.93 -10.23
N ILE A 291 -8.40 32.97 -10.75
CA ILE A 291 -7.31 32.29 -10.02
C ILE A 291 -6.09 33.20 -10.02
N LYS A 292 -5.57 33.50 -8.82
CA LYS A 292 -4.56 34.55 -8.61
C LYS A 292 -3.17 34.23 -9.20
N ASP A 293 -2.72 32.98 -9.08
CA ASP A 293 -1.40 32.52 -9.44
C ASP A 293 -1.37 30.98 -9.67
N VAL A 294 -0.20 30.44 -10.01
CA VAL A 294 -0.03 29.02 -10.29
C VAL A 294 -0.14 28.13 -9.03
N HIS A 295 0.15 28.65 -7.84
CA HIS A 295 -0.07 27.91 -6.59
C HIS A 295 -1.57 27.72 -6.33
N ALA A 296 -2.36 28.77 -6.52
CA ALA A 296 -3.82 28.69 -6.46
C ALA A 296 -4.39 27.78 -7.58
N LEU A 297 -3.78 27.78 -8.78
CA LEU A 297 -4.15 26.85 -9.85
C LEU A 297 -3.85 25.41 -9.48
N TYR A 298 -2.74 25.15 -8.78
CA TYR A 298 -2.38 23.83 -8.31
C TYR A 298 -3.39 23.30 -7.28
N THR A 299 -3.68 24.06 -6.22
CA THR A 299 -4.72 23.67 -5.25
C THR A 299 -6.07 23.45 -5.93
N HIS A 300 -6.41 24.32 -6.91
CA HIS A 300 -7.63 24.18 -7.69
C HIS A 300 -7.64 22.90 -8.55
N SER A 301 -6.49 22.50 -9.14
CA SER A 301 -6.38 21.25 -9.90
C SER A 301 -6.59 20.02 -9.02
N ILE A 302 -5.98 19.98 -7.83
CA ILE A 302 -6.19 18.91 -6.85
C ILE A 302 -7.67 18.83 -6.46
N LYS A 303 -8.32 19.97 -6.19
CA LYS A 303 -9.76 20.01 -5.95
C LYS A 303 -10.55 19.37 -7.10
N LEU A 304 -10.30 19.78 -8.35
CA LEU A 304 -11.03 19.26 -9.51
C LEU A 304 -10.85 17.75 -9.67
N LEU A 305 -9.63 17.26 -9.50
CA LEU A 305 -9.29 15.84 -9.62
C LEU A 305 -9.95 15.02 -8.50
N THR A 306 -9.86 15.48 -7.25
CA THR A 306 -10.47 14.78 -6.11
C THR A 306 -11.99 14.79 -6.16
N ASP A 307 -12.62 15.92 -6.54
CA ASP A 307 -14.07 16.01 -6.76
C ASP A 307 -14.53 15.06 -7.87
N MET A 308 -13.73 14.91 -8.92
CA MET A 308 -13.99 13.97 -10.01
C MET A 308 -14.03 12.53 -9.47
N ILE A 309 -13.02 12.09 -8.73
CA ILE A 309 -12.97 10.73 -8.15
C ILE A 309 -14.14 10.49 -7.20
N LEU A 310 -14.47 11.46 -6.34
CA LEU A 310 -15.65 11.40 -5.47
C LEU A 310 -16.94 11.24 -6.28
N SER A 311 -17.08 11.98 -7.40
CA SER A 311 -18.23 11.89 -8.28
C SER A 311 -18.37 10.53 -8.98
N LEU A 312 -17.25 9.80 -9.14
CA LEU A 312 -17.19 8.44 -9.67
C LEU A 312 -17.40 7.36 -8.57
N GLY A 313 -17.73 7.77 -7.35
CA GLY A 313 -18.05 6.88 -6.23
C GLY A 313 -16.84 6.19 -5.60
N ARG A 314 -15.66 6.80 -5.67
CA ARG A 314 -14.44 6.33 -5.01
C ARG A 314 -13.88 7.41 -4.09
N THR A 315 -13.15 6.98 -3.05
CA THR A 315 -12.42 7.89 -2.17
C THR A 315 -11.06 8.20 -2.79
N PRO A 316 -10.74 9.47 -3.11
CA PRO A 316 -9.43 9.83 -3.62
C PRO A 316 -8.38 9.82 -2.52
N ILE A 317 -7.19 9.32 -2.87
CA ILE A 317 -5.96 9.50 -2.10
C ILE A 317 -5.05 10.41 -2.91
N VAL A 318 -4.31 11.31 -2.24
CA VAL A 318 -3.39 12.25 -2.85
C VAL A 318 -2.11 12.35 -2.01
N TRP A 319 -0.95 12.50 -2.65
CA TRP A 319 0.29 12.84 -1.93
C TRP A 319 0.20 14.26 -1.35
N GLU A 320 0.80 14.48 -0.19
CA GLU A 320 1.07 15.84 0.29
C GLU A 320 1.96 16.54 -0.73
N GLY A 321 1.51 17.65 -1.26
CA GLY A 321 2.18 18.43 -2.32
C GLY A 321 1.50 19.76 -2.58
N PHE A 322 0.22 19.86 -2.30
CA PHE A 322 -0.54 21.12 -2.43
C PHE A 322 -0.32 22.04 -1.22
N PRO A 323 -0.26 23.36 -1.44
CA PRO A 323 -0.04 24.31 -0.35
C PRO A 323 -1.28 24.40 0.57
N ARG A 324 -1.05 24.84 1.81
CA ARG A 324 -2.11 25.11 2.78
C ARG A 324 -3.11 26.18 2.29
N ASP A 325 -2.59 27.22 1.64
CA ASP A 325 -3.43 28.31 1.11
C ASP A 325 -4.37 27.80 0.01
N GLY A 326 -5.66 27.92 0.24
CA GLY A 326 -6.71 27.42 -0.65
C GLY A 326 -7.15 25.97 -0.39
N ALA A 327 -6.52 25.24 0.52
CA ALA A 327 -6.85 23.85 0.83
C ALA A 327 -8.25 23.66 1.44
N GLU A 328 -8.86 24.73 1.96
CA GLU A 328 -10.25 24.73 2.42
C GLU A 328 -11.26 24.36 1.32
N GLN A 329 -10.88 24.49 0.04
CA GLN A 329 -11.69 24.12 -1.11
C GLN A 329 -11.71 22.61 -1.38
N ILE A 330 -10.73 21.85 -0.87
CA ILE A 330 -10.62 20.40 -1.08
C ILE A 330 -11.53 19.70 -0.06
N SER A 331 -12.28 18.68 -0.53
CA SER A 331 -13.17 17.90 0.34
C SER A 331 -12.40 17.20 1.47
N ARG A 332 -13.00 17.09 2.64
CA ARG A 332 -12.45 16.31 3.76
C ARG A 332 -12.72 14.80 3.66
N ASP A 333 -13.39 14.36 2.59
CA ASP A 333 -13.49 12.96 2.18
C ASP A 333 -12.25 12.46 1.39
N VAL A 334 -11.26 13.34 1.20
CA VAL A 334 -9.96 13.01 0.62
C VAL A 334 -9.00 12.50 1.69
N ILE A 335 -8.24 11.47 1.38
CA ILE A 335 -7.14 10.99 2.23
C ILE A 335 -5.84 11.60 1.71
N VAL A 336 -5.02 12.17 2.59
CA VAL A 336 -3.71 12.71 2.22
C VAL A 336 -2.61 11.78 2.71
N THR A 337 -1.75 11.33 1.81
CA THR A 337 -0.53 10.61 2.17
C THR A 337 0.54 11.63 2.53
N ALA A 338 0.75 11.81 3.83
CA ALA A 338 1.72 12.77 4.37
C ALA A 338 3.13 12.16 4.37
N TRP A 339 4.04 12.73 3.58
CA TRP A 339 5.36 12.13 3.31
C TRP A 339 6.53 13.11 3.46
N GLU A 340 6.55 14.20 2.72
CA GLU A 340 7.70 15.09 2.58
C GLU A 340 7.76 16.14 3.69
N SER A 341 6.61 16.54 4.22
CA SER A 341 6.47 17.60 5.23
C SER A 341 7.07 18.93 4.75
N LEU A 342 6.72 19.37 3.56
CA LEU A 342 7.22 20.58 2.92
C LEU A 342 6.13 21.60 2.62
N TYR A 343 5.03 21.17 2.01
CA TYR A 343 3.99 22.07 1.49
C TYR A 343 2.80 22.21 2.42
N HIS A 344 2.36 21.13 3.02
CA HIS A 344 1.22 21.08 3.93
C HIS A 344 1.51 20.06 5.04
N LEU A 345 1.89 20.56 6.22
CA LEU A 345 2.44 19.71 7.27
C LEU A 345 1.39 18.77 7.89
N PRO A 346 1.77 17.59 8.38
CA PRO A 346 0.84 16.61 8.96
C PRO A 346 -0.06 17.18 10.08
N ASN A 347 0.51 18.02 10.97
CA ASN A 347 -0.27 18.68 12.01
C ASN A 347 -1.27 19.69 11.42
N GLU A 348 -0.91 20.43 10.37
CA GLU A 348 -1.79 21.39 9.70
C GLU A 348 -2.93 20.67 8.96
N LEU A 349 -2.62 19.58 8.25
CA LEU A 349 -3.64 18.73 7.62
C LEU A 349 -4.68 18.22 8.61
N LEU A 350 -4.23 17.77 9.79
CA LEU A 350 -5.12 17.32 10.87
C LEU A 350 -5.94 18.45 11.46
N GLU A 351 -5.33 19.63 11.72
CA GLU A 351 -6.02 20.83 12.19
C GLU A 351 -7.13 21.27 11.23
N GLU A 352 -6.90 21.13 9.93
CA GLU A 352 -7.89 21.43 8.90
C GLU A 352 -8.91 20.32 8.68
N GLY A 353 -8.77 19.20 9.37
CA GLY A 353 -9.74 18.11 9.40
C GLY A 353 -9.54 17.02 8.36
N PHE A 354 -8.43 16.97 7.64
CA PHE A 354 -8.11 15.87 6.74
C PHE A 354 -7.88 14.56 7.48
N THR A 355 -8.15 13.46 6.80
CA THR A 355 -7.69 12.12 7.16
C THR A 355 -6.35 11.89 6.46
N ILE A 356 -5.35 11.39 7.19
CA ILE A 356 -4.00 11.21 6.65
C ILE A 356 -3.45 9.80 6.87
N THR A 357 -2.51 9.39 6.01
CA THR A 357 -1.64 8.24 6.20
C THR A 357 -0.20 8.68 6.38
N ASN A 358 0.58 7.92 7.14
CA ASN A 358 1.98 8.22 7.37
C ASN A 358 2.85 7.49 6.33
N ALA A 359 3.53 8.25 5.48
CA ALA A 359 4.55 7.77 4.56
C ALA A 359 5.87 8.55 4.77
N SER A 360 6.20 8.84 6.03
CA SER A 360 7.39 9.61 6.39
C SER A 360 8.64 9.09 5.66
N TRP A 361 9.42 9.98 5.03
CA TRP A 361 10.65 9.59 4.35
C TRP A 361 11.59 8.79 5.26
N MET A 362 11.66 9.14 6.51
CA MET A 362 12.41 8.41 7.52
C MET A 362 11.44 7.74 8.51
N PRO A 363 11.38 6.40 8.60
CA PRO A 363 12.18 5.38 7.87
C PRO A 363 11.34 4.56 6.88
N LEU A 364 10.28 5.13 6.28
CA LEU A 364 9.31 4.36 5.48
C LEU A 364 9.58 4.38 3.97
N TYR A 365 10.51 5.21 3.49
CA TYR A 365 10.94 5.21 2.09
C TYR A 365 12.08 4.22 1.88
N VAL A 366 11.88 3.32 0.94
CA VAL A 366 12.87 2.37 0.45
C VAL A 366 13.30 2.84 -0.93
N VAL A 367 14.55 3.25 -1.06
CA VAL A 367 15.11 3.84 -2.28
C VAL A 367 16.46 3.22 -2.61
N ARG A 368 17.02 3.54 -3.76
CA ARG A 368 18.34 3.03 -4.18
C ARG A 368 19.45 3.41 -3.17
N PRO A 369 20.44 2.52 -2.97
CA PRO A 369 21.54 2.76 -2.03
C PRO A 369 22.26 4.10 -2.24
N GLU A 370 22.37 4.57 -3.47
CA GLU A 370 23.06 5.84 -3.79
C GLU A 370 22.33 7.07 -3.21
N ILE A 371 21.02 6.95 -2.97
CA ILE A 371 20.24 7.98 -2.28
C ILE A 371 20.51 7.90 -0.77
N TYR A 372 20.57 6.69 -0.22
CA TYR A 372 20.83 6.45 1.20
C TYR A 372 22.24 6.87 1.63
N ASP A 373 23.28 6.57 0.84
CA ASP A 373 24.68 6.77 1.20
C ASP A 373 24.99 8.18 1.74
N LYS A 374 24.21 9.17 1.32
CA LYS A 374 24.38 10.57 1.76
C LYS A 374 23.62 10.90 3.05
N HIS A 375 22.60 10.15 3.39
CA HIS A 375 21.60 10.56 4.38
C HIS A 375 21.33 9.51 5.46
N VAL A 376 21.61 8.22 5.19
CA VAL A 376 21.30 7.12 6.08
C VAL A 376 22.58 6.36 6.46
N PRO A 377 23.04 6.41 7.72
CA PRO A 377 24.19 5.66 8.17
C PRO A 377 24.01 4.15 7.89
N GLY A 378 24.95 3.56 7.14
CA GLY A 378 24.90 2.15 6.77
C GLY A 378 24.11 1.83 5.48
N GLY A 379 23.65 2.87 4.76
CA GLY A 379 23.10 2.73 3.40
C GLY A 379 21.70 2.11 3.26
N ARG A 380 20.99 1.85 4.36
CA ARG A 380 19.57 1.43 4.35
C ARG A 380 18.92 1.56 5.73
N TRP A 381 17.61 1.60 5.76
CA TRP A 381 16.83 1.43 7.00
C TRP A 381 16.83 -0.03 7.45
N HIS A 382 16.74 -0.21 8.74
CA HIS A 382 16.64 -1.52 9.39
C HIS A 382 15.37 -1.60 10.25
N PRO A 383 14.88 -2.80 10.56
CA PRO A 383 13.70 -2.97 11.42
C PRO A 383 13.76 -2.21 12.74
N LYS A 384 14.96 -2.09 13.35
CA LYS A 384 15.17 -1.33 14.59
C LYS A 384 14.82 0.15 14.44
N ASP A 385 15.10 0.75 13.26
CA ASP A 385 14.84 2.18 13.02
C ASP A 385 13.32 2.46 13.02
N ILE A 386 12.53 1.46 12.60
CA ILE A 386 11.07 1.51 12.64
C ILE A 386 10.55 1.14 14.04
N LEU A 387 10.97 0.00 14.58
CA LEU A 387 10.45 -0.49 15.87
C LEU A 387 10.80 0.40 17.06
N CYS A 388 12.04 0.93 17.10
CA CYS A 388 12.55 1.68 18.24
C CYS A 388 12.43 3.18 18.09
N ASP A 389 12.65 3.71 16.87
CA ASP A 389 12.87 5.14 16.65
C ASP A 389 11.73 5.84 15.89
N TRP A 390 10.74 5.08 15.40
CA TRP A 390 9.57 5.61 14.72
C TRP A 390 8.28 5.18 15.42
N ASN A 391 7.26 6.01 15.29
CA ASN A 391 5.88 5.66 15.61
C ASN A 391 4.91 6.30 14.59
N LEU A 392 3.68 5.79 14.58
CA LEU A 392 2.66 6.18 13.59
C LEU A 392 2.37 7.68 13.55
N PHE A 393 2.61 8.40 14.63
CA PHE A 393 2.30 9.83 14.81
C PHE A 393 3.52 10.73 14.65
N THR A 394 4.59 10.23 14.00
CA THR A 394 5.86 10.97 13.84
C THR A 394 6.30 10.97 12.39
N TRP A 395 6.63 12.15 11.89
CA TRP A 395 7.22 12.35 10.56
C TRP A 395 8.65 12.88 10.71
N LYS A 396 9.58 12.30 9.94
CA LYS A 396 11.00 12.65 9.87
C LYS A 396 11.43 12.71 8.41
N ASN A 397 12.42 13.53 8.11
CA ASN A 397 12.94 13.66 6.75
C ASN A 397 14.47 13.80 6.77
N TRP A 398 15.15 13.37 5.71
CA TRP A 398 16.59 13.57 5.51
C TRP A 398 16.91 14.78 4.62
N TRP A 399 15.90 15.38 3.99
CA TRP A 399 16.09 16.53 3.12
C TRP A 399 16.04 17.84 3.90
N GLU A 400 17.10 18.65 3.72
CA GLU A 400 17.30 19.88 4.49
C GLU A 400 16.22 20.97 4.30
N LYS A 401 15.45 20.91 3.21
CA LYS A 401 14.33 21.82 2.98
C LYS A 401 13.04 21.42 3.70
N SER A 402 12.91 20.17 4.12
CA SER A 402 11.74 19.71 4.85
C SER A 402 11.70 20.31 6.26
N TYR A 403 10.51 20.68 6.72
CA TYR A 403 10.30 21.11 8.10
C TYR A 403 10.58 20.00 9.12
N ALA A 404 10.52 18.73 8.69
CA ALA A 404 10.79 17.55 9.52
C ALA A 404 12.27 17.14 9.55
N TYR A 405 13.19 17.88 8.91
CA TYR A 405 14.61 17.52 8.77
C TYR A 405 15.33 17.40 10.11
N ASN A 406 15.37 18.46 10.91
CA ASN A 406 16.05 18.47 12.21
C ASN A 406 15.07 18.38 13.40
N ASN A 407 13.79 18.58 13.14
CA ASN A 407 12.74 18.62 14.14
C ASN A 407 11.61 17.70 13.69
N PRO A 408 11.55 16.45 14.15
CA PRO A 408 10.43 15.57 13.82
C PRO A 408 9.09 16.23 14.12
N ILE A 409 8.16 16.13 13.18
CA ILE A 409 6.78 16.58 13.39
C ILE A 409 6.07 15.46 14.13
N VAL A 410 5.59 15.75 15.33
CA VAL A 410 4.86 14.81 16.18
C VAL A 410 3.45 15.34 16.40
N VAL A 411 2.46 14.50 16.19
CA VAL A 411 1.07 14.81 16.44
C VAL A 411 0.51 13.96 17.59
N GLU A 412 -0.51 14.45 18.28
CA GLU A 412 -1.21 13.63 19.26
C GLU A 412 -1.94 12.47 18.59
N PRO A 413 -2.00 11.30 19.24
CA PRO A 413 -2.73 10.15 18.72
C PRO A 413 -4.19 10.51 18.40
N THR A 414 -4.59 10.21 17.14
CA THR A 414 -5.92 10.49 16.62
C THR A 414 -6.32 9.41 15.60
N ASP A 415 -7.63 9.16 15.49
CA ASP A 415 -8.23 8.26 14.52
C ASP A 415 -8.16 8.77 13.07
N LYS A 416 -7.79 10.04 12.89
CA LYS A 416 -7.54 10.64 11.57
C LYS A 416 -6.19 10.27 10.97
N VAL A 417 -5.25 9.72 11.74
CA VAL A 417 -4.05 9.04 11.24
C VAL A 417 -4.38 7.57 11.12
N ILE A 418 -4.86 7.16 9.95
CA ILE A 418 -5.49 5.85 9.75
C ILE A 418 -4.51 4.69 9.57
N GLY A 419 -3.21 4.97 9.43
CA GLY A 419 -2.17 3.96 9.25
C GLY A 419 -0.95 4.49 8.49
N ALA A 420 -0.16 3.57 7.91
CA ALA A 420 1.09 3.91 7.25
C ALA A 420 1.33 3.11 5.96
N THR A 421 2.26 3.64 5.15
CA THR A 421 2.72 3.05 3.88
C THR A 421 4.24 2.95 3.87
N ILE A 422 4.78 1.76 3.57
CA ILE A 422 6.15 1.62 3.07
C ILE A 422 6.11 1.97 1.58
N CYS A 423 6.98 2.90 1.15
CA CYS A 423 7.07 3.32 -0.24
C CYS A 423 8.39 2.85 -0.85
N SER A 424 8.31 2.05 -1.92
CA SER A 424 9.49 1.57 -2.64
C SER A 424 9.60 2.23 -4.01
N TRP A 425 10.70 2.98 -4.22
CA TRP A 425 10.92 3.77 -5.42
C TRP A 425 12.16 3.33 -6.21
N VAL A 426 11.99 3.18 -7.52
CA VAL A 426 13.07 3.05 -8.51
C VAL A 426 13.98 1.80 -8.32
N LEU A 427 13.58 0.84 -7.50
CA LEU A 427 14.30 -0.43 -7.33
C LEU A 427 13.87 -1.45 -8.39
N ASN A 428 14.73 -2.39 -8.73
CA ASN A 428 14.31 -3.59 -9.45
C ASN A 428 13.73 -4.63 -8.46
N TYR A 429 13.01 -5.63 -8.98
CA TYR A 429 12.32 -6.61 -8.15
C TYR A 429 13.19 -7.23 -7.04
N LYS A 430 14.42 -7.66 -7.34
CA LYS A 430 15.28 -8.30 -6.34
C LYS A 430 15.74 -7.30 -5.26
N GLY A 431 16.06 -6.08 -5.68
CA GLY A 431 16.42 -5.01 -4.76
C GLY A 431 15.26 -4.59 -3.88
N ASP A 432 14.06 -4.52 -4.46
CA ASP A 432 12.83 -4.24 -3.75
C ASP A 432 12.54 -5.26 -2.66
N VAL A 433 12.38 -6.53 -3.05
CA VAL A 433 12.02 -7.59 -2.10
C VAL A 433 13.00 -7.62 -0.93
N PHE A 434 14.31 -7.60 -1.20
CA PHE A 434 15.34 -7.57 -0.17
C PHE A 434 15.22 -6.37 0.78
N ALA A 435 14.89 -5.19 0.24
CA ALA A 435 14.85 -3.95 1.03
C ALA A 435 13.54 -3.78 1.81
N ILE A 436 12.42 -4.28 1.28
CA ILE A 436 11.10 -4.11 1.91
C ILE A 436 10.76 -5.20 2.92
N GLU A 437 11.18 -6.46 2.72
CA GLU A 437 10.74 -7.60 3.54
C GLU A 437 10.88 -7.35 5.04
N GLU A 438 12.04 -6.88 5.48
CA GLU A 438 12.30 -6.64 6.90
C GLU A 438 11.58 -5.39 7.42
N ASN A 439 11.64 -4.29 6.66
CA ASN A 439 11.08 -3.00 7.05
C ASN A 439 9.55 -3.00 7.02
N LEU A 440 8.95 -3.70 6.04
CA LEU A 440 7.50 -3.87 5.95
C LEU A 440 6.96 -4.62 7.17
N ALA A 441 7.64 -5.69 7.60
CA ALA A 441 7.27 -6.44 8.80
C ALA A 441 7.28 -5.55 10.06
N ALA A 442 8.30 -4.69 10.19
CA ALA A 442 8.42 -3.74 11.31
C ALA A 442 7.33 -2.66 11.27
N MET A 443 7.03 -2.10 10.09
CA MET A 443 5.93 -1.15 9.91
C MET A 443 4.59 -1.80 10.25
N CYS A 444 4.34 -3.01 9.74
CA CYS A 444 3.12 -3.75 10.05
C CYS A 444 2.96 -3.99 11.56
N GLU A 445 4.03 -4.37 12.28
CA GLU A 445 3.98 -4.49 13.74
C GLU A 445 3.57 -3.16 14.41
N LYS A 446 4.18 -2.05 13.99
CA LYS A 446 3.92 -0.72 14.60
C LYS A 446 2.54 -0.15 14.29
N VAL A 447 1.92 -0.55 13.19
CA VAL A 447 0.57 -0.11 12.79
C VAL A 447 -0.50 -1.08 13.29
N TRP A 448 -0.17 -2.36 13.40
CA TRP A 448 -1.02 -3.38 14.02
C TRP A 448 -1.13 -3.17 15.53
N ASN A 449 -0.01 -2.81 16.16
CA ASN A 449 0.16 -2.57 17.58
C ASN A 449 0.81 -1.20 17.81
N VAL A 450 0.02 -0.14 17.80
CA VAL A 450 0.51 1.25 17.93
C VAL A 450 1.41 1.44 19.16
N ASN A 451 1.13 0.71 20.26
CA ASN A 451 1.92 0.71 21.49
C ASN A 451 2.66 -0.61 21.69
N THR A 452 3.21 -1.19 20.63
CA THR A 452 3.93 -2.47 20.72
C THR A 452 5.04 -2.42 21.75
N LYS A 453 5.20 -3.53 22.45
CA LYS A 453 6.32 -3.82 23.37
C LYS A 453 7.21 -4.95 22.86
N TYR A 454 7.09 -5.27 21.57
CA TYR A 454 7.89 -6.31 20.96
C TYR A 454 9.37 -5.95 21.06
N SER A 455 10.18 -6.82 21.73
CA SER A 455 11.61 -6.60 21.79
C SER A 455 12.23 -6.79 20.41
N ILE A 456 13.31 -6.07 20.12
CA ILE A 456 14.00 -6.22 18.82
C ILE A 456 14.55 -7.63 18.64
N GLU A 457 15.06 -8.28 19.70
CA GLU A 457 15.59 -9.64 19.68
C GLU A 457 14.53 -10.69 19.32
N ASP A 458 13.36 -10.62 19.96
CA ASP A 458 12.23 -11.51 19.67
C ASP A 458 11.68 -11.26 18.27
N PHE A 459 11.59 -9.99 17.87
CA PHE A 459 11.15 -9.60 16.53
C PHE A 459 12.08 -10.16 15.44
N GLU A 460 13.40 -9.95 15.54
CA GLU A 460 14.38 -10.45 14.56
C GLU A 460 14.35 -11.99 14.48
N THR A 461 14.08 -12.66 15.61
CA THR A 461 13.92 -14.11 15.62
C THR A 461 12.71 -14.56 14.81
N SER A 462 11.58 -13.87 14.92
CA SER A 462 10.36 -14.16 14.17
C SER A 462 10.47 -13.74 12.71
N LEU A 463 11.14 -12.62 12.45
CA LEU A 463 11.37 -12.09 11.11
C LEU A 463 12.08 -13.09 10.21
N LYS A 464 13.12 -13.75 10.71
CA LYS A 464 13.85 -14.79 9.96
C LYS A 464 12.92 -15.89 9.44
N LYS A 465 11.94 -16.30 10.22
CA LYS A 465 10.96 -17.31 9.80
C LYS A 465 10.00 -16.72 8.75
N LEU A 466 9.54 -15.50 8.96
CA LEU A 466 8.60 -14.85 8.07
C LEU A 466 9.20 -14.58 6.67
N VAL A 467 10.45 -14.11 6.62
CA VAL A 467 11.20 -13.93 5.36
C VAL A 467 11.36 -15.25 4.61
N VAL A 468 11.73 -16.35 5.29
CA VAL A 468 11.82 -17.67 4.66
C VAL A 468 10.47 -18.14 4.09
N LEU A 469 9.34 -17.78 4.73
CA LEU A 469 8.02 -18.08 4.17
C LEU A 469 7.74 -17.26 2.91
N ALA A 470 8.10 -15.99 2.90
CA ALA A 470 7.95 -15.13 1.72
C ALA A 470 8.82 -15.61 0.55
N GLU A 471 10.10 -15.91 0.79
CA GLU A 471 11.02 -16.46 -0.23
C GLU A 471 10.51 -17.74 -0.90
N LYS A 472 9.78 -18.59 -0.19
CA LYS A 472 9.18 -19.81 -0.77
C LYS A 472 8.03 -19.55 -1.73
N LEU A 473 7.46 -18.36 -1.71
CA LEU A 473 6.38 -17.94 -2.62
C LEU A 473 6.91 -17.19 -3.84
N ALA A 474 8.19 -16.82 -3.85
CA ALA A 474 8.84 -16.14 -4.97
C ALA A 474 8.71 -16.95 -6.28
N PRO A 475 8.63 -16.25 -7.45
CA PRO A 475 8.52 -16.87 -8.76
C PRO A 475 9.76 -17.67 -9.16
#